data_915947758228fee6d52dc9494e811d86
#
_entry.id   915947758228fee6d52dc9494e811d86
#
_cell.length_a   1.000
_cell.length_b   1.000
_cell.length_c   1.000
_cell.angle_alpha   90.00
_cell.angle_beta   90.00
_cell.angle_gamma   90.00
#
_symmetry.space_group_name_H-M   'P 1'
#
loop_
_entity.id
_entity.type
_entity.pdbx_description
1 polymer ?
#
loop_
_entity_poly.entity_id
_entity_poly.type
_entity_poly.pdbx_seq_one_letter_code
_entity_poly.pdbx_strand_id
1 'polypeptide(L)'
;MVNVPTAVWIDETGMIVRPNEVAYALDTFRAITGLDSARYLDALRDWAKNGASSRYVMKPDEVKRKLKLPTREHAQAAAYFRLAEYLCETRHAPDAVPYFKQARALRPESWTITRQAFAMGDPERDYGTTFVNEVGKLRGKLYYDLLDLDGSGSNPEQEKVAKEGAERLRKLVEGRST
;
A
#
# COMPACT_ATOMS: atom_id res chain seq x y z
N MET A 1 -5.93 -2.74 4.63
CA MET A 1 -4.67 -2.72 3.85
C MET A 1 -4.90 -1.85 2.63
N VAL A 2 -4.01 -0.91 2.36
CA VAL A 2 -4.12 0.03 1.23
C VAL A 2 -3.17 -0.38 0.11
N ASN A 3 -1.98 -0.82 0.48
CA ASN A 3 -0.94 -1.26 -0.46
C ASN A 3 -0.12 -2.40 0.15
N VAL A 4 0.71 -3.06 -0.64
CA VAL A 4 1.63 -4.13 -0.24
C VAL A 4 3.03 -3.81 -0.78
N PRO A 5 4.09 -4.17 -0.06
CA PRO A 5 4.11 -4.90 1.21
C PRO A 5 3.70 -4.03 2.41
N THR A 6 3.08 -4.65 3.42
CA THR A 6 2.70 -3.99 4.67
C THR A 6 2.93 -4.92 5.85
N ALA A 7 3.25 -4.36 7.00
CA ALA A 7 3.42 -5.08 8.26
C ALA A 7 2.65 -4.42 9.40
N VAL A 8 2.33 -5.22 10.40
CA VAL A 8 1.81 -4.81 11.71
C VAL A 8 2.69 -5.49 12.74
N TRP A 9 3.17 -4.75 13.74
CA TRP A 9 3.92 -5.35 14.83
C TRP A 9 2.98 -5.69 15.99
N ILE A 10 2.98 -6.95 16.39
CA ILE A 10 2.14 -7.49 17.46
C ILE A 10 3.08 -8.14 18.47
N ASP A 11 2.98 -7.75 19.74
CA ASP A 11 3.80 -8.30 20.81
C ASP A 11 3.30 -9.68 21.29
N GLU A 12 4.02 -10.27 22.25
CA GLU A 12 3.74 -11.60 22.79
C GLU A 12 2.40 -11.65 23.56
N THR A 13 1.83 -10.50 23.92
CA THR A 13 0.51 -10.39 24.58
C THR A 13 -0.63 -10.25 23.59
N GLY A 14 -0.33 -10.18 22.28
CA GLY A 14 -1.30 -9.97 21.21
C GLY A 14 -1.67 -8.51 20.98
N MET A 15 -0.95 -7.56 21.60
CA MET A 15 -1.20 -6.13 21.42
C MET A 15 -0.46 -5.58 20.21
N ILE A 16 -1.14 -4.73 19.44
CA ILE A 16 -0.50 -4.00 18.36
C ILE A 16 0.39 -2.91 18.97
N VAL A 17 1.70 -3.02 18.71
CA VAL A 17 2.71 -2.05 19.15
C VAL A 17 3.18 -1.12 18.00
N ARG A 18 2.89 -1.49 16.76
CA ARG A 18 2.91 -0.59 15.58
C ARG A 18 1.77 -0.96 14.64
N PRO A 19 0.94 0.01 14.22
CA PRO A 19 -0.13 -0.23 13.26
C PRO A 19 0.46 -0.54 11.88
N ASN A 20 -0.42 -0.90 10.92
CA ASN A 20 0.03 -1.23 9.58
C ASN A 20 0.78 -0.07 8.92
N GLU A 21 1.96 -0.37 8.46
CA GLU A 21 2.84 0.52 7.72
C GLU A 21 3.47 -0.21 6.52
N VAL A 22 4.05 0.54 5.59
CA VAL A 22 4.79 -0.06 4.47
C VAL A 22 6.07 -0.70 5.01
N ALA A 23 6.32 -1.96 4.60
CA ALA A 23 7.45 -2.75 5.08
C ALA A 23 8.20 -3.38 3.91
N TYR A 24 9.48 -3.07 3.79
CA TYR A 24 10.36 -3.63 2.77
C TYR A 24 11.53 -4.38 3.37
N ALA A 25 11.70 -5.63 2.95
CA ALA A 25 12.88 -6.44 3.28
C ALA A 25 13.97 -6.38 2.18
N LEU A 26 13.71 -5.70 1.05
CA LEU A 26 14.60 -5.59 -0.11
C LEU A 26 14.53 -4.18 -0.70
N ASP A 27 15.63 -3.72 -1.29
CA ASP A 27 15.74 -2.38 -1.90
C ASP A 27 15.35 -2.33 -3.39
N THR A 28 14.71 -3.37 -3.92
CA THR A 28 14.35 -3.48 -5.35
C THR A 28 13.65 -2.23 -5.90
N PHE A 29 12.79 -1.60 -5.10
CA PHE A 29 12.04 -0.41 -5.50
C PHE A 29 12.52 0.88 -4.82
N ARG A 30 13.68 0.88 -4.15
CA ARG A 30 14.21 2.04 -3.42
C ARG A 30 14.33 3.29 -4.30
N ALA A 31 14.76 3.13 -5.56
CA ALA A 31 14.91 4.24 -6.50
C ALA A 31 13.58 4.95 -6.84
N ILE A 32 12.44 4.31 -6.59
CA ILE A 32 11.09 4.84 -6.84
C ILE A 32 10.43 5.28 -5.55
N THR A 33 10.63 4.52 -4.46
CA THR A 33 9.90 4.69 -3.20
C THR A 33 10.67 5.47 -2.15
N GLY A 34 11.99 5.55 -2.27
CA GLY A 34 12.89 6.07 -1.24
C GLY A 34 12.97 5.20 0.03
N LEU A 35 12.28 4.06 0.06
CA LEU A 35 12.27 3.17 1.21
C LEU A 35 13.61 2.44 1.34
N ASP A 36 14.17 2.46 2.53
CA ASP A 36 15.43 1.80 2.91
C ASP A 36 15.11 0.56 3.74
N SER A 37 15.34 -0.61 3.14
CA SER A 37 15.05 -1.89 3.81
C SER A 37 15.95 -2.10 5.04
N ALA A 38 17.19 -1.62 5.03
CA ALA A 38 18.11 -1.77 6.15
C ALA A 38 17.56 -1.08 7.41
N ARG A 39 17.06 0.16 7.29
CA ARG A 39 16.43 0.88 8.42
C ARG A 39 15.25 0.12 9.01
N TYR A 40 14.40 -0.43 8.16
CA TYR A 40 13.25 -1.19 8.62
C TYR A 40 13.66 -2.49 9.33
N LEU A 41 14.61 -3.23 8.76
CA LEU A 41 15.13 -4.47 9.33
C LEU A 41 15.88 -4.23 10.64
N ASP A 42 16.62 -3.11 10.76
CA ASP A 42 17.30 -2.74 11.99
C ASP A 42 16.31 -2.38 13.10
N ALA A 43 15.22 -1.70 12.76
CA ALA A 43 14.12 -1.46 13.70
C ALA A 43 13.47 -2.75 14.20
N LEU A 44 13.23 -3.72 13.31
CA LEU A 44 12.73 -5.05 13.69
C LEU A 44 13.69 -5.81 14.60
N ARG A 45 15.00 -5.76 14.31
CA ARG A 45 16.04 -6.41 15.15
C ARG A 45 16.13 -5.76 16.52
N ASP A 46 16.04 -4.43 16.58
CA ASP A 46 15.99 -3.70 17.86
C ASP A 46 14.78 -4.12 18.67
N TRP A 47 13.61 -4.16 18.07
CA TRP A 47 12.39 -4.62 18.74
C TRP A 47 12.49 -6.08 19.20
N ALA A 48 12.94 -6.99 18.35
CA ALA A 48 13.15 -8.40 18.72
C ALA A 48 14.10 -8.57 19.91
N LYS A 49 15.11 -7.69 20.05
CA LYS A 49 16.07 -7.72 21.15
C LYS A 49 15.56 -7.08 22.44
N ASN A 50 14.88 -5.95 22.32
CA ASN A 50 14.55 -5.06 23.44
C ASN A 50 13.06 -5.13 23.85
N GLY A 51 12.21 -5.83 23.07
CA GLY A 51 10.78 -5.99 23.34
C GLY A 51 10.08 -4.64 23.54
N ALA A 52 9.30 -4.53 24.61
CA ALA A 52 8.59 -3.31 24.96
C ALA A 52 9.49 -2.08 25.22
N SER A 53 10.77 -2.28 25.49
CA SER A 53 11.75 -1.20 25.70
C SER A 53 12.37 -0.67 24.40
N SER A 54 12.04 -1.25 23.25
CA SER A 54 12.49 -0.74 21.96
C SER A 54 11.95 0.66 21.71
N ARG A 55 12.81 1.56 21.21
CA ARG A 55 12.41 2.93 20.83
C ARG A 55 11.40 2.96 19.67
N TYR A 56 11.23 1.86 18.96
CA TYR A 56 10.33 1.73 17.83
C TYR A 56 8.91 1.28 18.24
N VAL A 57 8.73 0.86 19.48
CA VAL A 57 7.41 0.54 20.07
C VAL A 57 6.66 1.84 20.35
N MET A 58 5.44 1.95 19.82
CA MET A 58 4.57 3.10 20.04
C MET A 58 3.77 2.94 21.33
N LYS A 59 3.48 4.06 21.99
CA LYS A 59 2.55 4.07 23.12
C LYS A 59 1.13 3.69 22.67
N PRO A 60 0.32 3.03 23.52
CA PRO A 60 -1.04 2.60 23.15
C PRO A 60 -1.93 3.70 22.56
N ASP A 61 -1.84 4.92 23.10
CA ASP A 61 -2.65 6.04 22.59
C ASP A 61 -2.14 6.53 21.20
N GLU A 62 -0.86 6.38 20.92
CA GLU A 62 -0.30 6.69 19.62
C GLU A 62 -0.74 5.64 18.58
N VAL A 63 -0.68 4.35 18.95
CA VAL A 63 -1.22 3.26 18.12
C VAL A 63 -2.70 3.53 17.79
N LYS A 64 -3.54 3.85 18.79
CA LYS A 64 -4.96 4.18 18.59
C LYS A 64 -5.16 5.34 17.61
N ARG A 65 -4.36 6.40 17.69
CA ARG A 65 -4.46 7.55 16.77
C ARG A 65 -4.07 7.19 15.32
N LYS A 66 -3.10 6.30 15.16
CA LYS A 66 -2.61 5.86 13.84
C LYS A 66 -3.45 4.74 13.22
N LEU A 67 -4.19 3.98 14.02
CA LEU A 67 -5.10 2.95 13.54
C LEU A 67 -6.28 3.57 12.78
N LYS A 68 -6.34 3.26 11.48
CA LYS A 68 -7.48 3.62 10.64
C LYS A 68 -8.48 2.47 10.65
N LEU A 69 -9.55 2.60 11.43
CA LEU A 69 -10.61 1.60 11.44
C LEU A 69 -11.33 1.58 10.07
N PRO A 70 -11.78 0.40 9.60
CA PRO A 70 -12.54 0.30 8.37
C PRO A 70 -13.89 1.02 8.51
N THR A 71 -14.29 1.75 7.46
CA THR A 71 -15.63 2.33 7.34
C THR A 71 -16.60 1.32 6.75
N ARG A 72 -17.90 1.70 6.68
CA ARG A 72 -18.91 0.88 6.00
C ARG A 72 -18.57 0.69 4.52
N GLU A 73 -18.10 1.73 3.86
CA GLU A 73 -17.67 1.70 2.46
C GLU A 73 -16.48 0.75 2.26
N HIS A 74 -15.53 0.75 3.20
CA HIS A 74 -14.40 -0.21 3.17
C HIS A 74 -14.88 -1.66 3.31
N ALA A 75 -15.85 -1.93 4.16
CA ALA A 75 -16.44 -3.26 4.31
C ALA A 75 -17.19 -3.69 3.04
N GLN A 76 -17.95 -2.78 2.44
CA GLN A 76 -18.66 -3.02 1.18
C GLN A 76 -17.69 -3.22 0.02
N ALA A 77 -16.62 -2.43 -0.08
CA ALA A 77 -15.55 -2.63 -1.05
C ALA A 77 -14.92 -4.02 -0.93
N ALA A 78 -14.67 -4.48 0.29
CA ALA A 78 -14.14 -5.81 0.54
C ALA A 78 -15.10 -6.92 0.10
N ALA A 79 -16.40 -6.76 0.31
CA ALA A 79 -17.42 -7.72 -0.13
C ALA A 79 -17.49 -7.81 -1.67
N TYR A 80 -17.52 -6.68 -2.36
CA TYR A 80 -17.46 -6.67 -3.82
C TYR A 80 -16.17 -7.26 -4.36
N PHE A 81 -15.05 -6.96 -3.73
CA PHE A 81 -13.75 -7.50 -4.11
C PHE A 81 -13.73 -9.03 -4.00
N ARG A 82 -14.18 -9.59 -2.87
CA ARG A 82 -14.25 -11.05 -2.67
C ARG A 82 -15.19 -11.73 -3.65
N LEU A 83 -16.34 -11.12 -3.95
CA LEU A 83 -17.25 -11.65 -4.98
C LEU A 83 -16.58 -11.66 -6.36
N ALA A 84 -15.86 -10.60 -6.73
CA ALA A 84 -15.15 -10.55 -8.00
C ALA A 84 -14.05 -11.62 -8.09
N GLU A 85 -13.25 -11.81 -7.02
CA GLU A 85 -12.25 -12.89 -6.95
C GLU A 85 -12.92 -14.27 -7.15
N TYR A 86 -14.00 -14.55 -6.43
CA TYR A 86 -14.75 -15.79 -6.54
C TYR A 86 -15.24 -16.05 -7.98
N LEU A 87 -15.79 -15.03 -8.65
CA LEU A 87 -16.22 -15.15 -10.03
C LEU A 87 -15.07 -15.47 -10.98
N CYS A 88 -13.90 -14.86 -10.79
CA CYS A 88 -12.72 -15.20 -11.57
C CYS A 88 -12.26 -16.65 -11.32
N GLU A 89 -12.22 -17.10 -10.07
CA GLU A 89 -11.82 -18.45 -9.68
C GLU A 89 -12.77 -19.51 -10.22
N THR A 90 -14.05 -19.20 -10.36
CA THR A 90 -15.10 -20.09 -10.89
C THR A 90 -15.32 -19.96 -12.40
N ARG A 91 -14.38 -19.37 -13.13
CA ARG A 91 -14.39 -19.17 -14.59
C ARG A 91 -15.49 -18.24 -15.11
N HIS A 92 -15.94 -17.29 -14.29
CA HIS A 92 -16.89 -16.24 -14.63
C HIS A 92 -16.21 -14.85 -14.68
N ALA A 93 -14.98 -14.79 -15.16
CA ALA A 93 -14.15 -13.58 -15.15
C ALA A 93 -14.82 -12.34 -15.80
N PRO A 94 -15.59 -12.44 -16.92
CA PRO A 94 -16.30 -11.28 -17.45
C PRO A 94 -17.30 -10.68 -16.45
N ASP A 95 -17.98 -11.53 -15.67
CA ASP A 95 -18.97 -11.11 -14.68
C ASP A 95 -18.33 -10.47 -13.43
N ALA A 96 -17.03 -10.68 -13.21
CA ALA A 96 -16.28 -10.08 -12.10
C ALA A 96 -16.00 -8.58 -12.30
N VAL A 97 -15.90 -8.11 -13.55
CA VAL A 97 -15.49 -6.72 -13.88
C VAL A 97 -16.37 -5.66 -13.21
N PRO A 98 -17.71 -5.73 -13.21
CA PRO A 98 -18.55 -4.76 -12.51
C PRO A 98 -18.26 -4.68 -11.01
N TYR A 99 -18.00 -5.81 -10.36
CA TYR A 99 -17.73 -5.88 -8.92
C TYR A 99 -16.36 -5.32 -8.58
N PHE A 100 -15.33 -5.57 -9.37
CA PHE A 100 -14.05 -4.89 -9.23
C PHE A 100 -14.17 -3.38 -9.41
N LYS A 101 -14.98 -2.89 -10.36
CA LYS A 101 -15.27 -1.46 -10.53
C LYS A 101 -15.91 -0.87 -9.29
N GLN A 102 -16.90 -1.55 -8.70
CA GLN A 102 -17.56 -1.11 -7.46
C GLN A 102 -16.56 -1.08 -6.28
N ALA A 103 -15.76 -2.13 -6.12
CA ALA A 103 -14.75 -2.18 -5.06
C ALA A 103 -13.74 -1.03 -5.17
N ARG A 104 -13.26 -0.73 -6.38
CA ARG A 104 -12.34 0.38 -6.66
C ARG A 104 -13.00 1.75 -6.40
N ALA A 105 -14.26 1.92 -6.77
CA ALA A 105 -14.99 3.18 -6.55
C ALA A 105 -15.21 3.47 -5.06
N LEU A 106 -15.51 2.45 -4.25
CA LEU A 106 -15.73 2.57 -2.82
C LEU A 106 -14.43 2.74 -2.01
N ARG A 107 -13.30 2.28 -2.56
CA ARG A 107 -11.99 2.36 -1.91
C ARG A 107 -10.88 2.72 -2.89
N PRO A 108 -10.90 3.93 -3.45
CA PRO A 108 -10.00 4.35 -4.52
C PRO A 108 -8.52 4.40 -4.10
N GLU A 109 -8.24 4.54 -2.80
CA GLU A 109 -6.88 4.52 -2.26
C GLU A 109 -6.27 3.11 -2.20
N SER A 110 -7.07 2.06 -2.41
CA SER A 110 -6.60 0.67 -2.30
C SER A 110 -5.90 0.18 -3.55
N TRP A 111 -4.60 0.27 -3.56
CA TRP A 111 -3.77 -0.29 -4.64
C TRP A 111 -3.81 -1.83 -4.69
N THR A 112 -4.12 -2.48 -3.58
CA THR A 112 -4.33 -3.93 -3.53
C THR A 112 -5.50 -4.33 -4.43
N ILE A 113 -6.66 -3.64 -4.28
CA ILE A 113 -7.85 -3.89 -5.12
C ILE A 113 -7.53 -3.59 -6.59
N THR A 114 -6.91 -2.44 -6.87
CA THR A 114 -6.57 -2.04 -8.24
C THR A 114 -5.64 -3.03 -8.94
N ARG A 115 -4.57 -3.45 -8.25
CA ARG A 115 -3.62 -4.42 -8.83
C ARG A 115 -4.27 -5.77 -9.10
N GLN A 116 -5.08 -6.26 -8.17
CA GLN A 116 -5.74 -7.55 -8.33
C GLN A 116 -6.76 -7.52 -9.47
N ALA A 117 -7.57 -6.45 -9.56
CA ALA A 117 -8.51 -6.26 -10.66
C ALA A 117 -7.80 -6.28 -12.03
N PHE A 118 -6.63 -5.65 -12.12
CA PHE A 118 -5.84 -5.61 -13.35
C PHE A 118 -5.14 -6.94 -13.66
N ALA A 119 -4.72 -7.68 -12.64
CA ALA A 119 -4.09 -8.99 -12.81
C ALA A 119 -5.08 -10.09 -13.22
N MET A 120 -6.35 -9.96 -12.84
CA MET A 120 -7.41 -10.95 -13.12
C MET A 120 -8.22 -10.62 -14.38
N GLY A 121 -7.93 -9.52 -15.08
CA GLY A 121 -8.64 -9.09 -16.27
C GLY A 121 -7.72 -8.46 -17.31
N ASP A 122 -8.32 -7.76 -18.25
CA ASP A 122 -7.62 -6.93 -19.23
C ASP A 122 -7.83 -5.45 -18.85
N PRO A 123 -6.79 -4.75 -18.35
CA PRO A 123 -6.94 -3.38 -17.85
C PRO A 123 -7.44 -2.38 -18.89
N GLU A 124 -7.00 -2.48 -20.14
CA GLU A 124 -7.40 -1.56 -21.21
C GLU A 124 -8.84 -1.81 -21.64
N ARG A 125 -9.19 -3.05 -21.91
CA ARG A 125 -10.56 -3.45 -22.30
C ARG A 125 -11.57 -3.22 -21.17
N ASP A 126 -11.23 -3.66 -19.96
CA ASP A 126 -12.20 -3.74 -18.85
C ASP A 126 -12.30 -2.42 -18.07
N TYR A 127 -11.22 -1.63 -18.02
CA TYR A 127 -11.14 -0.41 -17.20
C TYR A 127 -10.72 0.84 -17.98
N GLY A 128 -10.36 0.72 -19.27
CA GLY A 128 -9.94 1.84 -20.13
C GLY A 128 -8.63 2.49 -19.68
N THR A 129 -7.76 1.75 -18.99
CA THR A 129 -6.52 2.28 -18.42
C THR A 129 -5.50 1.16 -18.21
N THR A 130 -4.27 1.51 -17.86
CA THR A 130 -3.22 0.57 -17.43
C THR A 130 -2.79 0.86 -16.00
N PHE A 131 -2.09 -0.08 -15.38
CA PHE A 131 -1.52 0.15 -14.04
C PHE A 131 -0.57 1.37 -14.03
N VAL A 132 0.28 1.51 -15.04
CA VAL A 132 1.23 2.63 -15.16
C VAL A 132 0.49 3.96 -15.29
N ASN A 133 -0.59 4.00 -16.08
CA ASN A 133 -1.44 5.19 -16.21
C ASN A 133 -2.12 5.57 -14.89
N GLU A 134 -2.60 4.59 -14.11
CA GLU A 134 -3.21 4.85 -12.79
C GLU A 134 -2.18 5.42 -11.81
N VAL A 135 -0.95 4.88 -11.79
CA VAL A 135 0.15 5.43 -10.97
C VAL A 135 0.50 6.85 -11.43
N GLY A 136 0.52 7.12 -12.73
CA GLY A 136 0.76 8.46 -13.30
C GLY A 136 -0.27 9.51 -12.86
N LYS A 137 -1.53 9.11 -12.57
CA LYS A 137 -2.58 10.01 -12.08
C LYS A 137 -2.37 10.51 -10.65
N LEU A 138 -1.40 9.96 -9.91
CA LEU A 138 -1.14 10.36 -8.52
C LEU A 138 -0.69 11.83 -8.37
N ARG A 139 -0.17 12.47 -9.42
CA ARG A 139 0.16 13.91 -9.49
C ARG A 139 0.89 14.44 -8.25
N GLY A 140 1.99 13.80 -7.89
CA GLY A 140 2.82 14.17 -6.73
C GLY A 140 2.38 13.56 -5.40
N LYS A 141 1.28 12.81 -5.33
CA LYS A 141 1.01 11.90 -4.20
C LYS A 141 1.92 10.69 -4.31
N LEU A 142 2.38 10.20 -3.17
CA LEU A 142 3.23 9.02 -3.15
C LEU A 142 2.41 7.74 -3.34
N TYR A 143 2.96 6.80 -4.11
CA TYR A 143 2.38 5.48 -4.29
C TYR A 143 2.45 4.63 -3.01
N TYR A 144 3.48 4.86 -2.20
CA TYR A 144 3.64 4.31 -0.85
C TYR A 144 3.72 5.44 0.16
N ASP A 145 3.08 5.27 1.30
CA ASP A 145 3.24 6.18 2.42
C ASP A 145 4.70 6.22 2.89
N LEU A 146 5.13 7.36 3.40
CA LEU A 146 6.46 7.49 4.00
C LEU A 146 6.53 6.68 5.30
N LEU A 147 7.69 6.07 5.53
CA LEU A 147 7.94 5.28 6.74
C LEU A 147 8.46 6.19 7.86
N ASP A 148 7.66 6.34 8.90
CA ASP A 148 7.99 7.09 10.11
C ASP A 148 8.33 6.12 11.25
N LEU A 149 9.58 5.64 11.29
CA LEU A 149 10.02 4.63 12.26
C LEU A 149 10.21 5.19 13.67
N ASP A 150 10.73 6.40 13.79
CA ASP A 150 11.14 7.00 15.06
C ASP A 150 10.19 8.09 15.58
N GLY A 151 9.07 8.33 14.88
CA GLY A 151 8.10 9.35 15.26
C GLY A 151 8.56 10.79 15.01
N SER A 152 9.68 10.98 14.32
CA SER A 152 10.20 12.32 14.00
C SER A 152 9.50 12.96 12.79
N GLY A 153 8.58 12.22 12.19
CA GLY A 153 7.92 12.60 10.94
C GLY A 153 8.55 11.97 9.71
N SER A 154 8.28 12.50 8.53
CA SER A 154 8.83 11.99 7.30
C SER A 154 10.35 12.19 7.22
N ASN A 155 11.07 11.18 6.73
CA ASN A 155 12.46 11.31 6.36
C ASN A 155 12.58 12.17 5.09
N PRO A 156 13.21 13.38 5.13
CA PRO A 156 13.29 14.28 3.98
C PRO A 156 13.97 13.65 2.75
N GLU A 157 14.97 12.79 2.98
CA GLU A 157 15.65 12.09 1.89
C GLU A 157 14.72 11.04 1.23
N GLN A 158 13.99 10.27 2.03
CA GLN A 158 12.98 9.35 1.52
C GLN A 158 11.91 10.09 0.71
N GLU A 159 11.43 11.22 1.23
CA GLU A 159 10.43 12.03 0.55
C GLU A 159 10.94 12.56 -0.79
N LYS A 160 12.19 13.06 -0.85
CA LYS A 160 12.84 13.52 -2.08
C LYS A 160 12.93 12.39 -3.11
N VAL A 161 13.48 11.24 -2.74
CA VAL A 161 13.63 10.08 -3.66
C VAL A 161 12.27 9.57 -4.13
N ALA A 162 11.27 9.53 -3.24
CA ALA A 162 9.91 9.10 -3.61
C ALA A 162 9.25 10.07 -4.60
N LYS A 163 9.42 11.38 -4.43
CA LYS A 163 8.93 12.41 -5.38
C LYS A 163 9.62 12.30 -6.75
N GLU A 164 10.95 12.16 -6.75
CA GLU A 164 11.72 11.97 -8.00
C GLU A 164 11.34 10.66 -8.71
N GLY A 165 11.08 9.59 -7.95
CA GLY A 165 10.61 8.31 -8.48
C GLY A 165 9.22 8.41 -9.10
N ALA A 166 8.29 9.10 -8.44
CA ALA A 166 6.95 9.36 -8.97
C ALA A 166 7.01 10.17 -10.28
N GLU A 167 7.87 11.19 -10.34
CA GLU A 167 8.08 11.99 -11.55
C GLU A 167 8.69 11.18 -12.71
N ARG A 168 9.63 10.29 -12.42
CA ARG A 168 10.19 9.36 -13.44
C ARG A 168 9.11 8.43 -13.99
N LEU A 169 8.27 7.87 -13.13
CA LEU A 169 7.14 7.04 -13.57
C LEU A 169 6.16 7.83 -14.45
N ARG A 170 5.84 9.07 -14.08
CA ARG A 170 4.97 9.95 -14.87
C ARG A 170 5.53 10.19 -16.28
N LYS A 171 6.82 10.51 -16.40
CA LYS A 171 7.48 10.74 -17.70
C LYS A 171 7.49 9.48 -18.58
N LEU A 172 7.63 8.29 -17.98
CA LEU A 172 7.55 7.03 -18.72
C LEU A 172 6.14 6.78 -19.30
N VAL A 173 5.10 7.24 -18.62
CA VAL A 173 3.71 7.17 -19.11
C VAL A 173 3.51 8.14 -20.28
N GLU A 174 3.92 9.40 -20.11
CA GLU A 174 3.76 10.45 -21.12
C GLU A 174 4.56 10.16 -22.41
N GLY A 175 5.77 9.60 -22.29
CA GLY A 175 6.62 9.22 -23.42
C GLY A 175 6.17 7.96 -24.20
N ARG A 176 5.16 7.22 -23.68
CA ARG A 176 4.54 6.08 -24.40
C ARG A 176 3.25 6.46 -25.12
N SER A 177 2.79 7.68 -24.96
CA SER A 177 1.55 8.19 -25.58
C SER A 177 1.82 8.95 -26.88
N THR A 178 3.07 8.96 -27.37
CA THR A 178 3.52 9.48 -28.67
C THR A 178 4.01 8.36 -29.56
#